data_0b9e618fd2395dffbec4bff43bfdc575
#
_entry.id   0b9e618fd2395dffbec4bff43bfdc575
#
_cell.length_a   1.000
_cell.length_b   1.000
_cell.length_c   1.000
_cell.angle_alpha   90.00
_cell.angle_beta   90.00
_cell.angle_gamma   90.00
#
_symmetry.space_group_name_H-M   'P 1'
#
loop_
_entity.id
_entity.type
_entity.pdbx_description
1 polymer ?
#
loop_
_entity_poly.entity_id
_entity_poly.type
_entity_poly.pdbx_seq_one_letter_code
_entity_poly.pdbx_strand_id
1 'polypeptide(L)'
;MLIKSIYIRDGLFERNISFGTNANLIFSEKNSCGKTTLVRFILYALGYSIPSTKKIKFEKCFVKIQIILDNDKSIFLTRENTSTISWTCDNEETIYVLPEQSDELHSKIFNTNSEEILNNLLGSFYFDQEKGWTLLNRGVVIGSIHFNIDELVRGISGKDCSELISKEKRLAADLAKYKQMFSIAQYRDSISEDSLIDDTYQEKINVELEQLKMKQTSIKREIARINQSIAGNKKFQEFVADMKLLIRTDEGQFISVTKDNIVGLNDAIDLLVTKKKMLSFELAEIVSKMEKIQREQEKENGQLSFFESNSVAAAFDKRIVSIPMNQIVIKKEIEKIEKELKSVREEIARISRSDNTVVSSLYQTIVKYATELGIGDAESITKKYLFTSNLKELTGAVLHKTVFAFKMAYIVELEKHLKIKLPIILDSPRGKEVDQENIELMMNILKRDFKENQIVIASIYRYSFPEIHEIKLEKNLLDQMVMNKENS
;
A
#
# COMPACT_ATOMS: atom_id res chain seq x y z
N MET A 1 -8.24 -16.20 4.98
CA MET A 1 -9.13 -15.40 4.07
C MET A 1 -9.32 -16.14 2.75
N LEU A 2 -10.58 -16.31 2.26
CA LEU A 2 -10.91 -16.96 0.99
C LEU A 2 -11.73 -16.02 0.11
N ILE A 3 -11.36 -15.88 -1.15
CA ILE A 3 -12.12 -15.15 -2.17
C ILE A 3 -13.16 -16.11 -2.74
N LYS A 4 -14.46 -15.79 -2.68
CA LYS A 4 -15.55 -16.63 -3.19
C LYS A 4 -16.00 -16.23 -4.57
N SER A 5 -16.21 -14.95 -4.79
CA SER A 5 -16.63 -14.43 -6.09
C SER A 5 -16.26 -12.97 -6.26
N ILE A 6 -16.15 -12.55 -7.49
CA ILE A 6 -16.03 -11.14 -7.85
C ILE A 6 -17.02 -10.81 -8.96
N TYR A 7 -17.78 -9.74 -8.76
CA TYR A 7 -18.64 -9.14 -9.77
C TYR A 7 -18.03 -7.83 -10.22
N ILE A 8 -17.93 -7.63 -11.53
CA ILE A 8 -17.33 -6.45 -12.16
C ILE A 8 -18.33 -5.92 -13.19
N ARG A 9 -18.59 -4.60 -13.17
CA ARG A 9 -19.38 -3.91 -14.18
C ARG A 9 -18.66 -2.65 -14.65
N ASP A 10 -18.56 -2.49 -15.97
CA ASP A 10 -18.04 -1.30 -16.65
C ASP A 10 -19.02 -0.88 -17.75
N GLY A 11 -19.83 0.14 -17.48
CA GLY A 11 -20.92 0.55 -18.35
C GLY A 11 -21.95 -0.57 -18.57
N LEU A 12 -22.09 -1.03 -19.82
CA LEU A 12 -22.99 -2.12 -20.21
C LEU A 12 -22.39 -3.52 -20.10
N PHE A 13 -21.11 -3.63 -19.74
CA PHE A 13 -20.41 -4.90 -19.60
C PHE A 13 -20.38 -5.34 -18.15
N GLU A 14 -20.73 -6.58 -17.90
CA GLU A 14 -20.65 -7.18 -16.57
C GLU A 14 -20.04 -8.56 -16.62
N ARG A 15 -19.42 -8.95 -15.53
CA ARG A 15 -18.91 -10.28 -15.35
C ARG A 15 -18.97 -10.71 -13.88
N ASN A 16 -19.48 -11.91 -13.67
CA ASN A 16 -19.44 -12.57 -12.36
C ASN A 16 -18.53 -13.79 -12.46
N ILE A 17 -17.57 -13.89 -11.54
CA ILE A 17 -16.55 -14.94 -11.52
C ILE A 17 -16.53 -15.54 -10.12
N SER A 18 -16.65 -16.85 -10.04
CA SER A 18 -16.51 -17.62 -8.80
C SER A 18 -15.13 -18.23 -8.66
N PHE A 19 -14.69 -18.43 -7.43
CA PHE A 19 -13.41 -19.04 -7.08
C PHE A 19 -13.63 -20.28 -6.20
N GLY A 20 -12.84 -21.31 -6.44
CA GLY A 20 -12.75 -22.49 -5.57
C GLY A 20 -11.93 -22.20 -4.31
N THR A 21 -12.01 -23.07 -3.35
CA THR A 21 -11.33 -22.91 -2.06
C THR A 21 -9.81 -23.14 -2.13
N ASN A 22 -9.35 -23.96 -3.08
CA ASN A 22 -7.95 -24.37 -3.22
C ASN A 22 -7.29 -23.63 -4.38
N ALA A 23 -6.84 -24.36 -5.41
CA ALA A 23 -6.19 -23.77 -6.57
C ALA A 23 -7.20 -23.23 -7.59
N ASN A 24 -6.96 -22.01 -8.06
CA ASN A 24 -7.74 -21.34 -9.11
C ASN A 24 -6.82 -20.95 -10.24
N LEU A 25 -7.15 -21.34 -11.47
CA LEU A 25 -6.39 -20.99 -12.66
C LEU A 25 -7.19 -20.04 -13.54
N ILE A 26 -6.80 -18.79 -13.58
CA ILE A 26 -7.28 -17.81 -14.56
C ILE A 26 -6.54 -18.07 -15.86
N PHE A 27 -7.20 -18.77 -16.79
CA PHE A 27 -6.59 -19.27 -18.01
C PHE A 27 -7.11 -18.57 -19.26
N SER A 28 -6.22 -18.32 -20.19
CA SER A 28 -6.58 -18.02 -21.59
C SER A 28 -5.50 -18.54 -22.53
N GLU A 29 -5.91 -19.02 -23.69
CA GLU A 29 -4.98 -19.52 -24.71
C GLU A 29 -4.11 -18.41 -25.32
N LYS A 30 -4.59 -17.16 -25.24
CA LYS A 30 -3.91 -16.00 -25.82
C LYS A 30 -3.47 -15.01 -24.73
N ASN A 31 -2.44 -14.26 -25.01
CA ASN A 31 -2.06 -13.10 -24.22
C ASN A 31 -3.12 -11.98 -24.39
N SER A 32 -3.14 -11.03 -23.43
CA SER A 32 -3.98 -9.82 -23.47
C SER A 32 -5.49 -10.06 -23.36
N CYS A 33 -5.94 -11.23 -22.87
CA CYS A 33 -7.36 -11.51 -22.59
C CYS A 33 -7.86 -10.96 -21.26
N GLY A 34 -7.01 -10.27 -20.48
CA GLY A 34 -7.42 -9.62 -19.23
C GLY A 34 -7.15 -10.42 -17.95
N LYS A 35 -6.30 -11.47 -17.98
CA LYS A 35 -5.91 -12.23 -16.77
C LYS A 35 -5.34 -11.34 -15.67
N THR A 36 -4.27 -10.61 -15.98
CA THR A 36 -3.66 -9.61 -15.06
C THR A 36 -4.66 -8.56 -14.63
N THR A 37 -5.57 -8.16 -15.52
CA THR A 37 -6.63 -7.19 -15.20
C THR A 37 -7.61 -7.75 -14.18
N LEU A 38 -7.99 -9.02 -14.28
CA LEU A 38 -8.85 -9.68 -13.29
C LEU A 38 -8.15 -9.75 -11.92
N VAL A 39 -6.87 -10.12 -11.89
CA VAL A 39 -6.08 -10.09 -10.65
C VAL A 39 -6.06 -8.67 -10.05
N ARG A 40 -5.85 -7.65 -10.85
CA ARG A 40 -5.88 -6.25 -10.40
C ARG A 40 -7.26 -5.83 -9.89
N PHE A 41 -8.36 -6.32 -10.48
CA PHE A 41 -9.70 -6.08 -9.94
C PHE A 41 -9.91 -6.72 -8.56
N ILE A 42 -9.36 -7.92 -8.32
CA ILE A 42 -9.39 -8.54 -6.99
C ILE A 42 -8.68 -7.63 -5.98
N LEU A 43 -7.47 -7.17 -6.29
CA LEU A 43 -6.70 -6.30 -5.40
C LEU A 43 -7.39 -4.95 -5.20
N TYR A 44 -7.96 -4.37 -6.26
CA TYR A 44 -8.74 -3.14 -6.18
C TYR A 44 -9.96 -3.30 -5.27
N ALA A 45 -10.71 -4.39 -5.41
CA ALA A 45 -11.86 -4.69 -4.57
C ALA A 45 -11.51 -4.94 -3.10
N LEU A 46 -10.29 -5.40 -2.81
CA LEU A 46 -9.75 -5.53 -1.45
C LEU A 46 -9.30 -4.19 -0.82
N GLY A 47 -9.48 -3.07 -1.52
CA GLY A 47 -9.15 -1.74 -0.99
C GLY A 47 -7.78 -1.20 -1.37
N TYR A 48 -6.96 -1.96 -2.09
CA TYR A 48 -5.64 -1.50 -2.51
C TYR A 48 -5.72 -0.41 -3.60
N SER A 49 -4.75 0.51 -3.58
CA SER A 49 -4.60 1.55 -4.61
C SER A 49 -3.89 0.98 -5.83
N ILE A 50 -4.66 0.44 -6.77
CA ILE A 50 -4.16 -0.20 -7.98
C ILE A 50 -4.21 0.78 -9.16
N PRO A 51 -3.12 0.97 -9.91
CA PRO A 51 -3.11 1.86 -11.06
C PRO A 51 -4.01 1.34 -12.19
N SER A 52 -4.75 2.25 -12.80
CA SER A 52 -5.58 1.97 -13.98
C SER A 52 -4.73 1.45 -15.15
N THR A 53 -5.33 0.63 -16.00
CA THR A 53 -4.70 0.15 -17.24
C THR A 53 -5.00 1.10 -18.40
N LYS A 54 -4.31 0.95 -19.54
CA LYS A 54 -4.58 1.78 -20.73
C LYS A 54 -6.03 1.69 -21.23
N LYS A 55 -6.69 0.53 -21.01
CA LYS A 55 -8.03 0.26 -21.53
C LYS A 55 -9.13 0.39 -20.48
N ILE A 56 -8.82 0.15 -19.20
CA ILE A 56 -9.80 0.09 -18.12
C ILE A 56 -9.38 1.06 -17.02
N LYS A 57 -10.32 1.94 -16.68
CA LYS A 57 -10.21 2.88 -15.57
C LYS A 57 -10.99 2.33 -14.38
N PHE A 58 -10.29 1.82 -13.37
CA PHE A 58 -10.92 1.21 -12.19
C PHE A 58 -11.89 2.15 -11.49
N GLU A 59 -11.62 3.45 -11.49
CA GLU A 59 -12.49 4.48 -10.91
C GLU A 59 -13.89 4.60 -11.55
N LYS A 60 -14.10 3.98 -12.72
CA LYS A 60 -15.37 3.97 -13.43
C LYS A 60 -16.12 2.65 -13.34
N CYS A 61 -15.48 1.65 -12.72
CA CYS A 61 -16.03 0.31 -12.62
C CYS A 61 -16.73 0.11 -11.28
N PHE A 62 -17.88 -0.54 -11.30
CA PHE A 62 -18.49 -1.11 -10.13
C PHE A 62 -17.86 -2.48 -9.87
N VAL A 63 -17.31 -2.70 -8.68
CA VAL A 63 -16.68 -3.97 -8.31
C VAL A 63 -17.21 -4.42 -6.96
N LYS A 64 -17.70 -5.65 -6.90
CA LYS A 64 -18.16 -6.29 -5.65
C LYS A 64 -17.45 -7.62 -5.49
N ILE A 65 -16.74 -7.82 -4.39
CA ILE A 65 -16.06 -9.06 -4.05
C ILE A 65 -16.68 -9.68 -2.80
N GLN A 66 -16.89 -10.98 -2.84
CA GLN A 66 -17.27 -11.77 -1.68
C GLN A 66 -16.04 -12.49 -1.15
N ILE A 67 -15.73 -12.30 0.12
CA ILE A 67 -14.65 -13.00 0.81
C ILE A 67 -15.19 -13.69 2.08
N ILE A 68 -14.56 -14.80 2.45
CA ILE A 68 -14.77 -15.44 3.74
C ILE A 68 -13.53 -15.15 4.58
N LEU A 69 -13.76 -14.56 5.75
CA LEU A 69 -12.72 -14.33 6.75
C LEU A 69 -12.38 -15.64 7.47
N ASP A 70 -11.30 -15.61 8.23
CA ASP A 70 -10.80 -16.80 8.95
C ASP A 70 -11.76 -17.29 10.06
N ASN A 71 -12.68 -16.44 10.51
CA ASN A 71 -13.76 -16.77 11.44
C ASN A 71 -15.05 -17.26 10.75
N ASP A 72 -14.96 -17.73 9.52
CA ASP A 72 -16.06 -18.20 8.65
C ASP A 72 -17.12 -17.13 8.32
N LYS A 73 -16.89 -15.86 8.67
CA LYS A 73 -17.82 -14.79 8.29
C LYS A 73 -17.67 -14.46 6.81
N SER A 74 -18.81 -14.47 6.11
CA SER A 74 -18.91 -14.03 4.73
C SER A 74 -19.16 -12.52 4.68
N ILE A 75 -18.31 -11.81 3.98
CA ILE A 75 -18.43 -10.35 3.80
C ILE A 75 -18.43 -9.99 2.32
N PHE A 76 -19.05 -8.86 2.01
CA PHE A 76 -18.99 -8.24 0.71
C PHE A 76 -18.25 -6.91 0.81
N LEU A 77 -17.29 -6.70 -0.09
CA LEU A 77 -16.66 -5.41 -0.30
C LEU A 77 -17.14 -4.87 -1.64
N THR A 78 -17.74 -3.68 -1.64
CA THR A 78 -18.25 -3.03 -2.84
C THR A 78 -17.51 -1.73 -3.06
N ARG A 79 -17.01 -1.51 -4.27
CA ARG A 79 -16.25 -0.33 -4.66
C ARG A 79 -16.77 0.24 -5.97
N GLU A 80 -17.20 1.50 -5.95
CA GLU A 80 -17.73 2.24 -7.10
C GLU A 80 -16.82 3.38 -7.56
N ASN A 81 -15.85 3.73 -6.74
CA ASN A 81 -14.89 4.80 -6.98
C ASN A 81 -13.57 4.54 -6.25
N THR A 82 -12.60 5.43 -6.39
CA THR A 82 -11.28 5.28 -5.74
C THR A 82 -11.28 5.64 -4.27
N SER A 83 -12.26 6.43 -3.82
CA SER A 83 -12.23 7.08 -2.50
C SER A 83 -13.06 6.36 -1.44
N THR A 84 -13.96 5.46 -1.83
CA THR A 84 -14.83 4.77 -0.86
C THR A 84 -14.96 3.29 -1.16
N ILE A 85 -15.13 2.50 -0.11
CA ILE A 85 -15.43 1.08 -0.18
C ILE A 85 -16.47 0.74 0.89
N SER A 86 -17.54 0.04 0.50
CA SER A 86 -18.56 -0.47 1.42
C SER A 86 -18.19 -1.88 1.87
N TRP A 87 -18.24 -2.10 3.16
CA TRP A 87 -18.13 -3.41 3.81
C TRP A 87 -19.52 -3.83 4.27
N THR A 88 -20.04 -4.92 3.77
CA THR A 88 -21.33 -5.48 4.17
C THR A 88 -21.13 -6.84 4.84
N CYS A 89 -21.62 -6.98 6.07
CA CYS A 89 -21.61 -8.22 6.84
C CYS A 89 -22.94 -8.34 7.61
N ASP A 90 -23.62 -9.48 7.55
CA ASP A 90 -24.86 -9.75 8.31
C ASP A 90 -25.91 -8.63 8.20
N ASN A 91 -26.08 -8.03 7.02
CA ASN A 91 -26.96 -6.89 6.70
C ASN A 91 -26.53 -5.55 7.32
N GLU A 92 -25.37 -5.46 7.98
CA GLU A 92 -24.78 -4.21 8.40
C GLU A 92 -23.80 -3.69 7.33
N GLU A 93 -23.92 -2.43 7.00
CA GLU A 93 -23.05 -1.77 6.05
C GLU A 93 -22.18 -0.73 6.73
N THR A 94 -20.86 -0.82 6.50
CA THR A 94 -19.89 0.18 6.95
C THR A 94 -19.14 0.70 5.74
N ILE A 95 -19.00 2.02 5.62
CA ILE A 95 -18.26 2.66 4.53
C ILE A 95 -16.90 3.13 5.04
N TYR A 96 -15.84 2.76 4.33
CA TYR A 96 -14.48 3.21 4.55
C TYR A 96 -14.07 4.23 3.52
N VAL A 97 -13.42 5.31 3.95
CA VAL A 97 -12.82 6.33 3.08
C VAL A 97 -11.37 5.98 2.82
N LEU A 98 -11.00 5.87 1.56
CA LEU A 98 -9.65 5.51 1.12
C LEU A 98 -8.90 6.77 0.60
N PRO A 99 -7.59 6.88 0.83
CA PRO A 99 -6.71 5.94 1.54
C PRO A 99 -6.72 6.07 3.06
N GLU A 100 -7.43 7.03 3.67
CA GLU A 100 -7.32 7.40 5.08
C GLU A 100 -7.69 6.26 6.04
N GLN A 101 -8.63 5.41 5.66
CA GLN A 101 -9.10 4.27 6.45
C GLN A 101 -8.67 2.91 5.88
N SER A 102 -7.69 2.88 4.98
CA SER A 102 -7.21 1.61 4.40
C SER A 102 -6.67 0.66 5.47
N ASP A 103 -5.95 1.19 6.46
CA ASP A 103 -5.37 0.37 7.53
C ASP A 103 -6.46 -0.23 8.42
N GLU A 104 -7.53 0.52 8.69
CA GLU A 104 -8.68 0.02 9.44
C GLU A 104 -9.41 -1.09 8.69
N LEU A 105 -9.63 -0.91 7.39
CA LEU A 105 -10.21 -1.93 6.52
C LEU A 105 -9.35 -3.20 6.49
N HIS A 106 -8.07 -3.04 6.19
CA HIS A 106 -7.14 -4.17 6.11
C HIS A 106 -6.92 -4.84 7.46
N SER A 107 -6.95 -4.10 8.58
CA SER A 107 -6.84 -4.69 9.91
C SER A 107 -7.98 -5.67 10.20
N LYS A 108 -9.19 -5.36 9.74
CA LYS A 108 -10.35 -6.28 9.87
C LYS A 108 -10.25 -7.49 8.93
N ILE A 109 -9.72 -7.31 7.72
CA ILE A 109 -9.54 -8.41 6.76
C ILE A 109 -8.46 -9.39 7.24
N PHE A 110 -7.33 -8.87 7.71
CA PHE A 110 -6.13 -9.65 8.02
C PHE A 110 -5.87 -9.86 9.52
N ASN A 111 -6.82 -9.45 10.36
CA ASN A 111 -6.77 -9.63 11.82
C ASN A 111 -5.47 -9.14 12.47
N THR A 112 -5.02 -7.93 12.10
CA THR A 112 -3.82 -7.30 12.66
C THR A 112 -3.93 -5.79 12.68
N ASN A 113 -3.40 -5.15 13.74
CA ASN A 113 -3.32 -3.69 13.85
C ASN A 113 -1.90 -3.17 13.61
N SER A 114 -0.95 -4.03 13.27
CA SER A 114 0.43 -3.61 12.99
C SER A 114 0.50 -2.94 11.61
N GLU A 115 0.74 -1.64 11.58
CA GLU A 115 0.95 -0.86 10.35
C GLU A 115 2.07 -1.46 9.52
N GLU A 116 3.16 -1.88 10.16
CA GLU A 116 4.31 -2.49 9.48
C GLU A 116 3.94 -3.79 8.76
N ILE A 117 3.06 -4.60 9.35
CA ILE A 117 2.57 -5.82 8.69
C ILE A 117 1.63 -5.44 7.55
N LEU A 118 0.64 -4.57 7.79
CA LEU A 118 -0.36 -4.17 6.80
C LEU A 118 0.29 -3.59 5.53
N ASN A 119 1.29 -2.73 5.68
CA ASN A 119 2.05 -2.14 4.58
C ASN A 119 2.76 -3.19 3.71
N ASN A 120 3.11 -4.35 4.30
CA ASN A 120 3.93 -5.37 3.64
C ASN A 120 3.16 -6.63 3.23
N LEU A 121 1.87 -6.77 3.58
CA LEU A 121 1.07 -7.93 3.25
C LEU A 121 0.98 -8.18 1.75
N LEU A 122 0.59 -7.16 0.97
CA LEU A 122 0.44 -7.31 -0.47
C LEU A 122 1.74 -7.77 -1.14
N GLY A 123 2.88 -7.20 -0.76
CA GLY A 123 4.18 -7.60 -1.27
C GLY A 123 4.59 -9.02 -0.89
N SER A 124 3.98 -9.59 0.15
CA SER A 124 4.25 -10.95 0.59
C SER A 124 3.47 -12.00 -0.22
N PHE A 125 2.16 -11.80 -0.45
CA PHE A 125 1.31 -12.82 -1.06
C PHE A 125 1.00 -12.60 -2.55
N TYR A 126 1.29 -11.41 -3.09
CA TYR A 126 1.06 -11.09 -4.50
C TYR A 126 2.36 -11.03 -5.30
N PHE A 127 2.39 -11.76 -6.41
CA PHE A 127 3.46 -11.75 -7.40
C PHE A 127 2.96 -11.05 -8.65
N ASP A 128 3.30 -9.77 -8.80
CA ASP A 128 2.99 -9.00 -10.02
C ASP A 128 3.74 -9.54 -11.23
N GLN A 129 3.12 -9.48 -12.40
CA GLN A 129 3.68 -9.99 -13.65
C GLN A 129 5.07 -9.42 -13.99
N GLU A 130 5.28 -8.11 -13.76
CA GLU A 130 6.51 -7.42 -14.14
C GLU A 130 7.54 -7.39 -13.01
N LYS A 131 7.10 -6.99 -11.81
CA LYS A 131 7.97 -6.72 -10.66
C LYS A 131 7.94 -7.79 -9.58
N GLY A 132 6.84 -8.52 -9.47
CA GLY A 132 6.63 -9.49 -8.40
C GLY A 132 7.67 -10.62 -8.39
N TRP A 133 8.22 -10.96 -9.54
CA TRP A 133 9.23 -11.99 -9.70
C TRP A 133 10.68 -11.51 -9.57
N THR A 134 10.87 -10.22 -9.33
CA THR A 134 12.16 -9.59 -9.03
C THR A 134 12.18 -8.90 -7.66
N LEU A 135 11.03 -8.82 -6.98
CA LEU A 135 10.88 -8.19 -5.68
C LEU A 135 11.31 -9.15 -4.57
N LEU A 136 12.52 -9.02 -4.11
CA LEU A 136 13.09 -9.87 -3.06
C LEU A 136 12.87 -9.30 -1.66
N ASN A 137 13.53 -8.21 -1.33
CA ASN A 137 13.59 -7.67 0.03
C ASN A 137 13.01 -6.28 0.17
N ARG A 138 13.08 -5.46 -0.89
CA ARG A 138 12.60 -4.08 -0.93
C ARG A 138 12.24 -3.69 -2.34
N GLY A 139 11.22 -2.89 -2.49
CA GLY A 139 10.86 -2.30 -3.78
C GLY A 139 9.39 -2.04 -3.96
N VAL A 140 9.05 -1.60 -5.16
CA VAL A 140 7.66 -1.34 -5.56
C VAL A 140 6.98 -2.67 -5.89
N VAL A 141 5.86 -2.93 -5.22
CA VAL A 141 4.97 -4.07 -5.52
C VAL A 141 4.11 -3.74 -6.73
N ILE A 142 3.29 -2.70 -6.62
CA ILE A 142 2.44 -2.18 -7.69
C ILE A 142 2.05 -0.72 -7.39
N GLY A 143 2.04 0.15 -8.40
CA GLY A 143 1.70 1.56 -8.20
C GLY A 143 2.61 2.25 -7.18
N SER A 144 2.02 2.77 -6.12
CA SER A 144 2.72 3.39 -4.98
C SER A 144 2.98 2.43 -3.81
N ILE A 145 2.51 1.19 -3.90
CA ILE A 145 2.64 0.21 -2.82
C ILE A 145 4.06 -0.37 -2.84
N HIS A 146 4.73 -0.31 -1.71
CA HIS A 146 6.10 -0.79 -1.53
C HIS A 146 6.14 -1.97 -0.56
N PHE A 147 7.19 -2.76 -0.68
CA PHE A 147 7.54 -3.83 0.25
C PHE A 147 8.88 -3.53 0.90
N ASN A 148 9.00 -3.79 2.20
CA ASN A 148 10.23 -3.61 2.96
C ASN A 148 10.35 -4.70 4.04
N ILE A 149 11.32 -5.58 3.87
CA ILE A 149 11.56 -6.70 4.79
C ILE A 149 11.91 -6.27 6.22
N ASP A 150 12.63 -5.16 6.41
CA ASP A 150 12.95 -4.69 7.77
C ASP A 150 11.70 -4.26 8.53
N GLU A 151 10.77 -3.64 7.83
CA GLU A 151 9.48 -3.23 8.37
C GLU A 151 8.62 -4.45 8.70
N LEU A 152 8.52 -5.42 7.77
CA LEU A 152 7.81 -6.67 8.00
C LEU A 152 8.36 -7.43 9.22
N VAL A 153 9.68 -7.58 9.32
CA VAL A 153 10.33 -8.26 10.44
C VAL A 153 10.08 -7.55 11.77
N ARG A 154 10.06 -6.21 11.79
CA ARG A 154 9.71 -5.45 13.00
C ARG A 154 8.26 -5.71 13.40
N GLY A 155 7.32 -5.60 12.45
CA GLY A 155 5.91 -5.85 12.71
C GLY A 155 5.63 -7.25 13.27
N ILE A 156 6.26 -8.29 12.71
CA ILE A 156 6.10 -9.68 13.20
C ILE A 156 6.79 -9.87 14.56
N SER A 157 7.96 -9.27 14.78
CA SER A 157 8.73 -9.48 16.01
C SER A 157 8.29 -8.59 17.18
N GLY A 158 7.41 -7.62 16.94
CA GLY A 158 6.96 -6.65 17.95
C GLY A 158 8.08 -5.77 18.51
N LYS A 159 9.20 -5.62 17.79
CA LYS A 159 10.30 -4.76 18.23
C LYS A 159 9.97 -3.30 18.05
N ASP A 160 9.81 -2.58 19.15
CA ASP A 160 9.46 -1.16 19.11
C ASP A 160 10.66 -0.31 18.66
N CYS A 161 10.45 0.41 17.56
CA CYS A 161 11.36 1.42 17.02
C CYS A 161 10.62 2.74 16.74
N SER A 162 9.44 2.96 17.32
CA SER A 162 8.53 4.07 17.00
C SER A 162 9.20 5.43 17.15
N GLU A 163 9.99 5.66 18.19
CA GLU A 163 10.72 6.91 18.41
C GLU A 163 11.78 7.15 17.32
N LEU A 164 12.55 6.11 16.98
CA LEU A 164 13.58 6.20 15.95
C LEU A 164 12.96 6.40 14.56
N ILE A 165 11.84 5.73 14.25
CA ILE A 165 11.09 5.90 13.00
C ILE A 165 10.52 7.32 12.92
N SER A 166 9.99 7.86 14.02
CA SER A 166 9.50 9.24 14.08
C SER A 166 10.63 10.25 13.86
N LYS A 167 11.81 9.97 14.42
CA LYS A 167 13.02 10.77 14.20
C LYS A 167 13.49 10.67 12.75
N GLU A 168 13.50 9.46 12.16
CA GLU A 168 13.83 9.25 10.75
C GLU A 168 12.91 10.04 9.83
N LYS A 169 11.59 9.96 10.02
CA LYS A 169 10.60 10.71 9.23
C LYS A 169 10.83 12.22 9.30
N ARG A 170 11.13 12.75 10.51
CA ARG A 170 11.45 14.19 10.68
C ARG A 170 12.72 14.59 9.94
N LEU A 171 13.81 13.85 10.15
CA LEU A 171 15.08 14.11 9.47
C LEU A 171 14.96 14.02 7.94
N ALA A 172 14.20 13.05 7.42
CA ALA A 172 13.95 12.91 6.00
C ALA A 172 13.16 14.10 5.43
N ALA A 173 12.14 14.59 6.16
CA ALA A 173 11.38 15.78 5.77
C ALA A 173 12.24 17.04 5.79
N ASP A 174 13.09 17.20 6.80
CA ASP A 174 14.00 18.35 6.91
C ASP A 174 15.06 18.28 5.80
N LEU A 175 15.62 17.11 5.52
CA LEU A 175 16.55 16.90 4.41
C LEU A 175 15.94 17.33 3.07
N ALA A 176 14.67 16.95 2.81
CA ALA A 176 13.97 17.35 1.60
C ALA A 176 13.84 18.87 1.49
N LYS A 177 13.48 19.54 2.59
CA LYS A 177 13.39 21.02 2.63
C LYS A 177 14.76 21.68 2.35
N TYR A 178 15.82 21.22 3.03
CA TYR A 178 17.15 21.77 2.83
C TYR A 178 17.68 21.54 1.40
N LYS A 179 17.37 20.38 0.80
CA LYS A 179 17.70 20.13 -0.62
C LYS A 179 16.95 21.06 -1.58
N GLN A 180 15.68 21.36 -1.30
CA GLN A 180 14.93 22.37 -2.08
C GLN A 180 15.53 23.77 -1.89
N MET A 181 15.86 24.17 -0.66
CA MET A 181 16.53 25.44 -0.38
C MET A 181 17.88 25.53 -1.08
N PHE A 182 18.65 24.46 -1.10
CA PHE A 182 19.93 24.42 -1.82
C PHE A 182 19.77 24.57 -3.32
N SER A 183 18.77 23.89 -3.91
CA SER A 183 18.43 24.05 -5.33
C SER A 183 18.04 25.48 -5.68
N ILE A 184 17.24 26.14 -4.83
CA ILE A 184 16.86 27.55 -5.00
C ILE A 184 18.09 28.47 -4.86
N ALA A 185 18.99 28.20 -3.90
CA ALA A 185 20.20 28.97 -3.71
C ALA A 185 21.16 28.84 -4.90
N GLN A 186 21.28 27.62 -5.47
CA GLN A 186 22.06 27.43 -6.71
C GLN A 186 21.47 28.20 -7.89
N TYR A 187 20.16 28.13 -8.08
CA TYR A 187 19.44 28.86 -9.12
C TYR A 187 19.60 30.36 -8.95
N ARG A 188 19.50 30.90 -7.74
CA ARG A 188 19.75 32.30 -7.42
C ARG A 188 21.14 32.78 -7.87
N ASP A 189 22.16 31.98 -7.50
CA ASP A 189 23.54 32.38 -7.82
C ASP A 189 23.79 32.33 -9.35
N SER A 190 23.15 31.42 -10.08
CA SER A 190 23.21 31.40 -11.56
C SER A 190 22.54 32.61 -12.22
N ILE A 191 21.45 33.13 -11.62
CA ILE A 191 20.76 34.32 -12.13
C ILE A 191 21.54 35.59 -11.81
N SER A 192 22.17 35.66 -10.62
CA SER A 192 22.95 36.86 -10.22
C SER A 192 24.18 37.11 -11.11
N GLU A 193 24.66 36.08 -11.80
CA GLU A 193 25.72 36.18 -12.79
C GLU A 193 25.24 36.69 -14.16
N ASP A 194 23.92 36.51 -14.48
CA ASP A 194 23.35 36.82 -15.80
C ASP A 194 22.42 38.05 -15.84
N SER A 195 22.26 38.84 -14.75
CA SER A 195 21.10 39.74 -14.63
C SER A 195 21.13 41.07 -15.33
N LEU A 196 20.18 41.23 -16.25
CA LEU A 196 19.45 42.47 -16.54
C LEU A 196 17.96 42.18 -16.35
N ILE A 197 17.39 42.50 -15.17
CA ILE A 197 15.96 42.24 -14.88
C ILE A 197 15.18 43.56 -15.03
N ASP A 198 14.12 43.53 -15.84
CA ASP A 198 13.20 44.63 -16.09
C ASP A 198 12.12 44.76 -15.00
N ASP A 199 11.82 45.99 -14.56
CA ASP A 199 11.09 46.33 -13.31
C ASP A 199 9.54 46.34 -13.40
N THR A 200 8.93 45.84 -14.48
CA THR A 200 7.51 46.12 -14.80
C THR A 200 6.51 45.00 -14.57
N TYR A 201 6.74 44.06 -13.63
CA TYR A 201 5.76 42.98 -13.37
C TYR A 201 4.95 43.17 -12.09
N GLN A 202 3.62 43.38 -12.24
CA GLN A 202 2.65 43.28 -11.13
C GLN A 202 2.06 41.86 -11.05
N GLU A 203 2.43 41.14 -10.01
CA GLU A 203 1.95 39.79 -9.73
C GLU A 203 0.43 39.82 -9.36
N LYS A 204 -0.45 39.26 -10.20
CA LYS A 204 -1.82 38.98 -9.82
C LYS A 204 -1.82 37.78 -8.88
N ILE A 205 -1.87 38.04 -7.59
CA ILE A 205 -2.02 37.00 -6.57
C ILE A 205 -3.44 36.43 -6.71
N ASN A 206 -3.56 35.12 -6.97
CA ASN A 206 -4.84 34.45 -6.93
C ASN A 206 -5.24 34.19 -5.47
N VAL A 207 -5.86 35.20 -4.85
CA VAL A 207 -6.25 35.21 -3.43
C VAL A 207 -7.16 34.02 -3.09
N GLU A 208 -8.01 33.60 -4.02
CA GLU A 208 -8.93 32.47 -3.82
C GLU A 208 -8.18 31.13 -3.68
N LEU A 209 -7.17 30.89 -4.53
CA LEU A 209 -6.34 29.69 -4.46
C LEU A 209 -5.53 29.64 -3.15
N GLU A 210 -5.00 30.79 -2.70
CA GLU A 210 -4.29 30.89 -1.44
C GLU A 210 -5.22 30.63 -0.23
N GLN A 211 -6.43 31.15 -0.25
CA GLN A 211 -7.43 30.87 0.78
C GLN A 211 -7.81 29.39 0.83
N LEU A 212 -7.99 28.75 -0.32
CA LEU A 212 -8.26 27.31 -0.40
C LEU A 212 -7.07 26.46 0.11
N LYS A 213 -5.83 26.84 -0.19
CA LYS A 213 -4.63 26.20 0.35
C LYS A 213 -4.52 26.32 1.87
N MET A 214 -4.85 27.50 2.42
CA MET A 214 -4.89 27.72 3.87
C MET A 214 -5.96 26.83 4.53
N LYS A 215 -7.17 26.78 3.96
CA LYS A 215 -8.27 25.90 4.45
C LYS A 215 -7.86 24.42 4.37
N GLN A 216 -7.30 23.98 3.26
CA GLN A 216 -6.78 22.62 3.10
C GLN A 216 -5.77 22.25 4.19
N THR A 217 -4.82 23.15 4.46
CA THR A 217 -3.79 22.93 5.49
C THR A 217 -4.41 22.86 6.89
N SER A 218 -5.39 23.71 7.17
CA SER A 218 -6.12 23.73 8.46
C SER A 218 -6.87 22.42 8.69
N ILE A 219 -7.63 21.97 7.69
CA ILE A 219 -8.41 20.72 7.77
C ILE A 219 -7.49 19.51 7.91
N LYS A 220 -6.39 19.44 7.16
CA LYS A 220 -5.39 18.37 7.29
C LYS A 220 -4.81 18.30 8.72
N ARG A 221 -4.53 19.46 9.33
CA ARG A 221 -4.05 19.52 10.73
C ARG A 221 -5.11 19.04 11.70
N GLU A 222 -6.38 19.38 11.48
CA GLU A 222 -7.48 18.95 12.35
C GLU A 222 -7.73 17.44 12.25
N ILE A 223 -7.70 16.88 11.04
CA ILE A 223 -7.77 15.42 10.81
C ILE A 223 -6.60 14.71 11.51
N ALA A 224 -5.38 15.25 11.42
CA ALA A 224 -4.22 14.68 12.11
C ALA A 224 -4.39 14.68 13.64
N ARG A 225 -4.92 15.76 14.23
CA ARG A 225 -5.23 15.84 15.67
C ARG A 225 -6.28 14.81 16.07
N ILE A 226 -7.35 14.67 15.28
CA ILE A 226 -8.40 13.69 15.54
C ILE A 226 -7.82 12.25 15.47
N ASN A 227 -7.00 11.95 14.49
CA ASN A 227 -6.33 10.64 14.39
C ASN A 227 -5.46 10.35 15.62
N GLN A 228 -4.72 11.35 16.11
CA GLN A 228 -3.91 11.22 17.31
C GLN A 228 -4.79 10.97 18.56
N SER A 229 -5.94 11.65 18.66
CA SER A 229 -6.89 11.44 19.75
C SER A 229 -7.53 10.06 19.72
N ILE A 230 -7.94 9.58 18.53
CA ILE A 230 -8.49 8.22 18.35
C ILE A 230 -7.44 7.17 18.73
N ALA A 231 -6.20 7.33 18.28
CA ALA A 231 -5.11 6.42 18.62
C ALA A 231 -4.81 6.42 20.12
N GLY A 232 -4.83 7.59 20.77
CA GLY A 232 -4.68 7.73 22.22
C GLY A 232 -5.79 7.01 22.99
N ASN A 233 -7.05 7.18 22.56
CA ASN A 233 -8.19 6.54 23.19
C ASN A 233 -8.15 5.00 23.01
N LYS A 234 -7.74 4.50 21.85
CA LYS A 234 -7.56 3.06 21.63
C LYS A 234 -6.47 2.48 22.54
N LYS A 235 -5.32 3.13 22.63
CA LYS A 235 -4.23 2.73 23.55
C LYS A 235 -4.70 2.73 25.02
N PHE A 236 -5.51 3.71 25.41
CA PHE A 236 -6.08 3.76 26.75
C PHE A 236 -7.04 2.59 27.01
N GLN A 237 -7.88 2.23 26.04
CA GLN A 237 -8.75 1.05 26.14
C GLN A 237 -7.97 -0.25 26.31
N GLU A 238 -6.88 -0.40 25.55
CA GLU A 238 -5.98 -1.56 25.64
C GLU A 238 -5.32 -1.61 27.03
N PHE A 239 -4.80 -0.49 27.50
CA PHE A 239 -4.18 -0.37 28.82
C PHE A 239 -5.16 -0.74 29.95
N VAL A 240 -6.40 -0.24 29.90
CA VAL A 240 -7.43 -0.58 30.91
C VAL A 240 -7.79 -2.05 30.87
N ALA A 241 -7.86 -2.66 29.68
CA ALA A 241 -8.14 -4.10 29.54
C ALA A 241 -7.00 -4.95 30.12
N ASP A 242 -5.75 -4.56 29.90
CA ASP A 242 -4.56 -5.26 30.40
C ASP A 242 -4.42 -5.16 31.91
N MET A 243 -4.85 -4.06 32.52
CA MET A 243 -4.80 -3.88 33.98
C MET A 243 -5.78 -4.77 34.75
N LYS A 244 -6.78 -5.41 34.08
CA LYS A 244 -7.79 -6.29 34.71
C LYS A 244 -8.44 -5.67 35.94
N LEU A 245 -8.80 -4.39 35.84
CA LEU A 245 -9.39 -3.63 36.92
C LEU A 245 -10.74 -4.23 37.33
N LEU A 246 -11.00 -4.27 38.63
CA LEU A 246 -12.30 -4.64 39.20
C LEU A 246 -12.89 -3.42 39.90
N ILE A 247 -14.15 -3.10 39.63
CA ILE A 247 -14.91 -2.09 40.32
C ILE A 247 -15.84 -2.80 41.31
N ARG A 248 -15.81 -2.33 42.58
CA ARG A 248 -16.76 -2.78 43.61
C ARG A 248 -18.01 -1.91 43.53
N THR A 249 -19.17 -2.53 43.28
CA THR A 249 -20.45 -1.84 43.32
C THR A 249 -20.89 -1.55 44.76
N ASP A 250 -21.85 -0.66 44.93
CA ASP A 250 -22.43 -0.35 46.26
C ASP A 250 -23.06 -1.57 46.94
N GLU A 251 -23.46 -2.57 46.15
CA GLU A 251 -23.98 -3.87 46.61
C GLU A 251 -22.87 -4.87 46.95
N GLY A 252 -21.59 -4.49 46.85
CA GLY A 252 -20.46 -5.32 47.23
C GLY A 252 -20.02 -6.32 46.16
N GLN A 253 -20.61 -6.30 44.95
CA GLN A 253 -20.19 -7.14 43.82
C GLN A 253 -18.98 -6.57 43.14
N PHE A 254 -18.14 -7.44 42.56
CA PHE A 254 -16.99 -7.02 41.75
C PHE A 254 -17.32 -7.17 40.26
N ILE A 255 -17.26 -6.07 39.53
CA ILE A 255 -17.43 -6.06 38.06
C ILE A 255 -16.06 -5.79 37.41
N SER A 256 -15.68 -6.63 36.47
CA SER A 256 -14.44 -6.40 35.69
C SER A 256 -14.67 -5.24 34.72
N VAL A 257 -13.67 -4.34 34.66
CA VAL A 257 -13.66 -3.27 33.65
C VAL A 257 -13.26 -3.87 32.32
N THR A 258 -14.18 -3.84 31.37
CA THR A 258 -13.97 -4.30 29.98
C THR A 258 -14.10 -3.12 29.02
N LYS A 259 -13.67 -3.29 27.78
CA LYS A 259 -13.82 -2.27 26.73
C LYS A 259 -15.27 -1.81 26.55
N ASP A 260 -16.22 -2.70 26.77
CA ASP A 260 -17.64 -2.48 26.50
C ASP A 260 -18.38 -1.80 27.64
N ASN A 261 -17.86 -1.83 28.87
CA ASN A 261 -18.51 -1.23 30.03
C ASN A 261 -17.88 0.11 30.49
N ILE A 262 -16.94 0.66 29.71
CA ILE A 262 -16.43 2.02 29.93
C ILE A 262 -17.37 3.02 29.26
N VAL A 263 -18.27 3.61 30.03
CA VAL A 263 -19.26 4.58 29.57
C VAL A 263 -18.58 5.86 29.09
N GLY A 264 -19.02 6.40 27.94
CA GLY A 264 -18.57 7.68 27.39
C GLY A 264 -17.29 7.64 26.53
N LEU A 265 -16.49 6.59 26.61
CA LEU A 265 -15.26 6.49 25.81
C LEU A 265 -15.56 6.06 24.37
N ASN A 266 -16.47 5.10 24.19
CA ASN A 266 -16.90 4.64 22.88
C ASN A 266 -17.66 5.74 22.14
N ASP A 267 -18.59 6.43 22.81
CA ASP A 267 -19.35 7.56 22.24
C ASP A 267 -18.42 8.70 21.80
N ALA A 268 -17.36 8.98 22.56
CA ALA A 268 -16.35 9.97 22.20
C ALA A 268 -15.55 9.57 20.96
N ILE A 269 -15.22 8.28 20.82
CA ILE A 269 -14.53 7.76 19.64
C ILE A 269 -15.43 7.86 18.41
N ASP A 270 -16.70 7.49 18.51
CA ASP A 270 -17.66 7.54 17.40
C ASP A 270 -17.90 8.98 16.94
N LEU A 271 -17.98 9.92 17.88
CA LEU A 271 -18.06 11.34 17.58
C LEU A 271 -16.83 11.84 16.81
N LEU A 272 -15.61 11.44 17.26
CA LEU A 272 -14.36 11.80 16.59
C LEU A 272 -14.27 11.19 15.19
N VAL A 273 -14.69 9.94 15.02
CA VAL A 273 -14.74 9.24 13.71
C VAL A 273 -15.73 9.98 12.78
N THR A 274 -16.90 10.34 13.26
CA THR A 274 -17.90 11.10 12.50
C THR A 274 -17.35 12.47 12.08
N LYS A 275 -16.73 13.19 13.01
CA LYS A 275 -16.10 14.50 12.74
C LYS A 275 -14.98 14.38 11.70
N LYS A 276 -14.13 13.35 11.81
CA LYS A 276 -13.10 13.05 10.82
C LYS A 276 -13.70 12.82 9.44
N LYS A 277 -14.80 12.06 9.35
CA LYS A 277 -15.50 11.77 8.10
C LYS A 277 -16.02 13.06 7.43
N MET A 278 -16.64 13.94 8.20
CA MET A 278 -17.10 15.26 7.72
C MET A 278 -15.94 16.10 7.16
N LEU A 279 -14.85 16.19 7.92
CA LEU A 279 -13.65 16.94 7.50
C LEU A 279 -13.00 16.34 6.25
N SER A 280 -13.04 15.02 6.09
CA SER A 280 -12.52 14.36 4.88
C SER A 280 -13.35 14.68 3.63
N PHE A 281 -14.68 14.79 3.77
CA PHE A 281 -15.55 15.27 2.68
C PHE A 281 -15.27 16.74 2.34
N GLU A 282 -15.14 17.61 3.34
CA GLU A 282 -14.81 19.02 3.12
C GLU A 282 -13.44 19.17 2.45
N LEU A 283 -12.46 18.36 2.84
CA LEU A 283 -11.14 18.31 2.21
C LEU A 283 -11.24 17.92 0.73
N ALA A 284 -12.05 16.91 0.41
CA ALA A 284 -12.26 16.47 -0.98
C ALA A 284 -12.91 17.56 -1.83
N GLU A 285 -13.89 18.30 -1.29
CA GLU A 285 -14.48 19.45 -1.99
C GLU A 285 -13.48 20.57 -2.27
N ILE A 286 -12.64 20.89 -1.28
CA ILE A 286 -11.60 21.92 -1.44
C ILE A 286 -10.59 21.51 -2.51
N VAL A 287 -10.13 20.26 -2.49
CA VAL A 287 -9.20 19.74 -3.51
C VAL A 287 -9.82 19.80 -4.90
N SER A 288 -11.09 19.41 -5.04
CA SER A 288 -11.81 19.48 -6.31
C SER A 288 -11.95 20.92 -6.83
N LYS A 289 -12.23 21.88 -5.93
CA LYS A 289 -12.27 23.31 -6.28
C LYS A 289 -10.91 23.84 -6.73
N MET A 290 -9.84 23.47 -6.00
CA MET A 290 -8.47 23.87 -6.36
C MET A 290 -8.08 23.31 -7.74
N GLU A 291 -8.38 22.05 -8.03
CA GLU A 291 -8.12 21.45 -9.35
C GLU A 291 -8.89 22.14 -10.48
N LYS A 292 -10.14 22.58 -10.22
CA LYS A 292 -10.90 23.36 -11.21
C LYS A 292 -10.24 24.67 -11.52
N ILE A 293 -9.87 25.44 -10.50
CA ILE A 293 -9.20 26.74 -10.64
C ILE A 293 -7.87 26.56 -11.37
N GLN A 294 -7.09 25.55 -11.04
CA GLN A 294 -5.82 25.27 -11.72
C GLN A 294 -6.01 24.92 -13.20
N ARG A 295 -7.02 24.09 -13.54
CA ARG A 295 -7.35 23.74 -14.93
C ARG A 295 -7.85 24.94 -15.72
N GLU A 296 -8.59 25.86 -15.09
CA GLU A 296 -9.03 27.11 -15.72
C GLU A 296 -7.84 28.04 -15.95
N GLN A 297 -6.93 28.17 -14.99
CA GLN A 297 -5.68 28.92 -15.13
C GLN A 297 -4.76 28.34 -16.20
N GLU A 298 -4.64 27.01 -16.29
CA GLU A 298 -3.88 26.34 -17.35
C GLU A 298 -4.45 26.61 -18.74
N LYS A 299 -5.78 26.70 -18.86
CA LYS A 299 -6.44 27.07 -20.12
C LYS A 299 -6.25 28.54 -20.47
N GLU A 300 -6.35 29.45 -19.50
CA GLU A 300 -6.11 30.88 -19.69
C GLU A 300 -4.64 31.17 -19.96
N ASN A 301 -3.72 30.55 -19.20
CA ASN A 301 -2.28 30.68 -19.43
C ASN A 301 -1.85 30.05 -20.77
N GLY A 302 -2.50 28.99 -21.23
CA GLY A 302 -2.26 28.41 -22.56
C GLY A 302 -2.62 29.38 -23.70
N GLN A 303 -3.52 30.33 -23.49
CA GLN A 303 -3.83 31.41 -24.44
C GLN A 303 -2.93 32.66 -24.29
N LEU A 304 -2.46 32.95 -23.07
CA LEU A 304 -1.60 34.08 -22.75
C LEU A 304 -0.10 33.79 -22.95
N SER A 305 0.31 32.51 -22.90
CA SER A 305 1.73 32.10 -22.95
C SER A 305 2.46 32.48 -24.28
N PHE A 306 1.72 32.89 -25.31
CA PHE A 306 2.35 33.34 -26.57
C PHE A 306 2.90 34.77 -26.50
N PHE A 307 2.50 35.60 -25.51
CA PHE A 307 2.93 37.00 -25.37
C PHE A 307 3.64 37.36 -24.06
N GLU A 308 3.56 36.56 -22.98
CA GLU A 308 4.01 36.93 -21.64
C GLU A 308 5.04 36.00 -20.99
N SER A 309 5.60 35.02 -21.70
CA SER A 309 6.47 33.99 -21.11
C SER A 309 7.74 34.53 -20.40
N ASN A 310 8.18 35.75 -20.72
CA ASN A 310 9.38 36.34 -20.10
C ASN A 310 9.10 37.09 -18.79
N SER A 311 7.84 37.45 -18.48
CA SER A 311 7.51 38.31 -17.33
C SER A 311 7.37 37.56 -16.02
N VAL A 312 6.78 36.34 -16.05
CA VAL A 312 6.58 35.51 -14.84
C VAL A 312 7.89 34.92 -14.32
N ALA A 313 8.74 34.47 -15.24
CA ALA A 313 10.07 33.98 -14.91
C ALA A 313 10.95 35.12 -14.32
N ALA A 314 10.94 36.29 -14.89
CA ALA A 314 11.70 37.44 -14.41
C ALA A 314 11.24 37.91 -13.01
N ALA A 315 9.93 37.92 -12.72
CA ALA A 315 9.43 38.25 -11.39
C ALA A 315 9.81 37.19 -10.34
N PHE A 316 9.78 35.90 -10.71
CA PHE A 316 10.23 34.79 -9.89
C PHE A 316 11.73 34.91 -9.59
N ASP A 317 12.54 35.19 -10.60
CA ASP A 317 13.98 35.37 -10.51
C ASP A 317 14.36 36.54 -9.58
N LYS A 318 13.69 37.70 -9.72
CA LYS A 318 13.87 38.85 -8.84
C LYS A 318 13.56 38.55 -7.37
N ARG A 319 12.49 37.75 -7.13
CA ARG A 319 12.09 37.36 -5.79
C ARG A 319 13.06 36.36 -5.16
N ILE A 320 13.61 35.43 -5.96
CA ILE A 320 14.64 34.48 -5.52
C ILE A 320 15.95 35.17 -5.17
N VAL A 321 16.40 36.12 -6.01
CA VAL A 321 17.64 36.91 -5.76
C VAL A 321 17.58 37.68 -4.44
N SER A 322 16.38 38.15 -4.04
CA SER A 322 16.20 38.89 -2.78
C SER A 322 16.28 38.04 -1.49
N ILE A 323 16.26 36.71 -1.59
CA ILE A 323 16.28 35.83 -0.43
C ILE A 323 17.73 35.62 0.04
N PRO A 324 18.09 35.97 1.29
CA PRO A 324 19.46 35.79 1.79
C PRO A 324 19.70 34.30 2.08
N MET A 325 20.35 33.58 1.17
CA MET A 325 20.71 32.19 1.32
C MET A 325 22.21 31.99 1.16
N ASN A 326 22.83 31.23 2.06
CA ASN A 326 24.24 30.87 1.95
C ASN A 326 24.36 29.39 1.59
N GLN A 327 24.75 29.10 0.34
CA GLN A 327 24.89 27.70 -0.15
C GLN A 327 25.79 26.84 0.72
N ILE A 328 26.90 27.39 1.24
CA ILE A 328 27.87 26.65 2.02
C ILE A 328 27.25 26.19 3.35
N VAL A 329 26.48 27.07 3.99
CA VAL A 329 25.77 26.74 5.24
C VAL A 329 24.72 25.70 5.02
N ILE A 330 23.89 25.85 3.96
CA ILE A 330 22.84 24.88 3.61
C ILE A 330 23.46 23.52 3.29
N LYS A 331 24.54 23.48 2.53
CA LYS A 331 25.23 22.22 2.18
C LYS A 331 25.78 21.51 3.41
N LYS A 332 26.40 22.24 4.35
CA LYS A 332 26.87 21.67 5.61
C LYS A 332 25.73 21.07 6.46
N GLU A 333 24.58 21.75 6.49
CA GLU A 333 23.43 21.23 7.25
C GLU A 333 22.83 19.99 6.54
N ILE A 334 22.79 19.93 5.21
CA ILE A 334 22.42 18.73 4.45
C ILE A 334 23.33 17.56 4.83
N GLU A 335 24.66 17.75 4.78
CA GLU A 335 25.63 16.70 5.11
C GLU A 335 25.47 16.20 6.56
N LYS A 336 25.18 17.10 7.50
CA LYS A 336 24.92 16.76 8.91
C LYS A 336 23.64 15.93 9.05
N ILE A 337 22.53 16.37 8.42
CA ILE A 337 21.24 15.64 8.46
C ILE A 337 21.38 14.28 7.77
N GLU A 338 22.08 14.18 6.65
CA GLU A 338 22.33 12.90 5.96
C GLU A 338 23.11 11.92 6.85
N LYS A 339 24.12 12.41 7.57
CA LYS A 339 24.89 11.58 8.51
C LYS A 339 24.04 11.11 9.67
N GLU A 340 23.22 12.00 10.26
CA GLU A 340 22.33 11.65 11.36
C GLU A 340 21.23 10.67 10.90
N LEU A 341 20.65 10.90 9.74
CA LEU A 341 19.66 10.02 9.12
C LEU A 341 20.23 8.62 8.87
N LYS A 342 21.47 8.54 8.39
CA LYS A 342 22.18 7.28 8.21
C LYS A 342 22.36 6.54 9.55
N SER A 343 22.80 7.24 10.59
CA SER A 343 22.98 6.66 11.93
C SER A 343 21.68 6.13 12.51
N VAL A 344 20.57 6.87 12.39
CA VAL A 344 19.25 6.43 12.86
C VAL A 344 18.79 5.19 12.10
N ARG A 345 18.97 5.14 10.78
CA ARG A 345 18.63 3.96 9.96
C ARG A 345 19.46 2.73 10.33
N GLU A 346 20.74 2.90 10.59
CA GLU A 346 21.63 1.81 11.04
C GLU A 346 21.18 1.29 12.41
N GLU A 347 20.75 2.16 13.31
CA GLU A 347 20.26 1.76 14.63
C GLU A 347 18.92 1.03 14.55
N ILE A 348 17.96 1.51 13.75
CA ILE A 348 16.70 0.80 13.48
C ILE A 348 16.99 -0.59 12.91
N ALA A 349 17.90 -0.69 11.93
CA ALA A 349 18.30 -1.97 11.35
C ALA A 349 18.94 -2.90 12.38
N ARG A 350 19.80 -2.39 13.26
CA ARG A 350 20.42 -3.15 14.33
C ARG A 350 19.38 -3.72 15.30
N ILE A 351 18.48 -2.89 15.80
CA ILE A 351 17.41 -3.33 16.71
C ILE A 351 16.51 -4.38 16.04
N SER A 352 16.13 -4.15 14.80
CA SER A 352 15.23 -5.04 14.04
C SER A 352 15.86 -6.41 13.80
N ARG A 353 17.18 -6.49 13.58
CA ARG A 353 17.86 -7.71 13.10
C ARG A 353 18.57 -8.50 14.19
N SER A 354 19.07 -7.83 15.28
CA SER A 354 19.82 -8.51 16.33
C SER A 354 18.89 -9.36 17.20
N ASP A 355 19.34 -10.55 17.56
CA ASP A 355 18.64 -11.49 18.44
C ASP A 355 17.15 -11.65 18.11
N ASN A 356 16.85 -11.79 16.84
CA ASN A 356 15.51 -11.86 16.34
C ASN A 356 15.17 -13.29 15.87
N THR A 357 14.26 -13.94 16.59
CA THR A 357 13.81 -15.30 16.30
C THR A 357 13.09 -15.38 14.94
N VAL A 358 12.37 -14.32 14.56
CA VAL A 358 11.70 -14.20 13.24
C VAL A 358 12.74 -14.25 12.11
N VAL A 359 13.86 -13.52 12.26
CA VAL A 359 14.95 -13.54 11.27
C VAL A 359 15.56 -14.94 11.15
N SER A 360 15.71 -15.65 12.26
CA SER A 360 16.23 -17.02 12.25
C SER A 360 15.26 -18.00 11.60
N SER A 361 13.96 -17.90 11.90
CA SER A 361 12.90 -18.73 11.30
C SER A 361 12.75 -18.46 9.80
N LEU A 362 12.72 -17.19 9.39
CA LEU A 362 12.72 -16.79 7.97
C LEU A 362 13.91 -17.40 7.22
N TYR A 363 15.10 -17.25 7.78
CA TYR A 363 16.31 -17.79 7.18
C TYR A 363 16.23 -19.31 6.98
N GLN A 364 15.82 -20.04 8.00
CA GLN A 364 15.68 -21.51 7.91
C GLN A 364 14.65 -21.91 6.82
N THR A 365 13.52 -21.22 6.76
CA THR A 365 12.46 -21.49 5.78
C THR A 365 12.94 -21.17 4.36
N ILE A 366 13.66 -20.06 4.17
CA ILE A 366 14.24 -19.69 2.88
C ILE A 366 15.26 -20.74 2.42
N VAL A 367 16.18 -21.13 3.30
CA VAL A 367 17.18 -22.16 2.98
C VAL A 367 16.51 -23.47 2.59
N LYS A 368 15.47 -23.91 3.33
CA LYS A 368 14.67 -25.09 2.97
C LYS A 368 14.17 -25.02 1.54
N TYR A 369 13.44 -23.94 1.18
CA TYR A 369 12.88 -23.82 -0.16
C TYR A 369 13.93 -23.58 -1.24
N ALA A 370 14.97 -22.83 -0.95
CA ALA A 370 16.09 -22.63 -1.88
C ALA A 370 16.78 -23.94 -2.23
N THR A 371 17.04 -24.80 -1.26
CA THR A 371 17.61 -26.13 -1.47
C THR A 371 16.72 -27.02 -2.31
N GLU A 372 15.40 -27.04 -2.03
CA GLU A 372 14.41 -27.80 -2.80
C GLU A 372 14.32 -27.32 -4.26
N LEU A 373 14.50 -26.03 -4.49
CA LEU A 373 14.50 -25.42 -5.82
C LEU A 373 15.86 -25.57 -6.57
N GLY A 374 16.84 -26.23 -5.94
CA GLY A 374 18.18 -26.40 -6.54
C GLY A 374 18.90 -25.06 -6.75
N ILE A 375 18.70 -24.09 -5.88
CA ILE A 375 19.43 -22.83 -5.90
C ILE A 375 20.70 -23.04 -5.06
N GLY A 376 21.83 -23.32 -5.73
CA GLY A 376 23.18 -23.27 -5.19
C GLY A 376 23.42 -23.84 -3.76
N ASP A 377 24.64 -23.94 -3.35
CA ASP A 377 24.96 -24.33 -2.00
C ASP A 377 24.32 -23.32 -1.01
N ALA A 378 23.59 -23.85 -0.02
CA ALA A 378 22.91 -23.06 1.02
C ALA A 378 23.84 -22.05 1.73
N GLU A 379 25.14 -22.20 1.59
CA GLU A 379 26.19 -21.30 2.07
C GLU A 379 26.18 -19.92 1.37
N SER A 380 25.64 -19.81 0.14
CA SER A 380 25.55 -18.53 -0.56
C SER A 380 24.46 -17.61 0.02
N ILE A 381 23.39 -18.19 0.62
CA ILE A 381 22.30 -17.44 1.24
C ILE A 381 22.55 -17.32 2.75
N THR A 382 23.25 -16.28 3.17
CA THR A 382 23.48 -16.00 4.59
C THR A 382 22.32 -15.22 5.22
N LYS A 383 22.22 -15.17 6.56
CA LYS A 383 21.24 -14.33 7.26
C LYS A 383 21.31 -12.85 6.84
N LYS A 384 22.49 -12.36 6.48
CA LYS A 384 22.67 -10.97 5.99
C LYS A 384 22.01 -10.77 4.63
N TYR A 385 21.90 -11.82 3.81
CA TYR A 385 21.29 -11.78 2.50
C TYR A 385 19.79 -11.45 2.56
N LEU A 386 19.10 -11.80 3.66
CA LEU A 386 17.69 -11.41 3.91
C LEU A 386 17.46 -9.91 3.79
N PHE A 387 18.47 -9.11 4.08
CA PHE A 387 18.37 -7.65 4.11
C PHE A 387 19.11 -6.96 2.96
N THR A 388 19.67 -7.73 2.03
CA THR A 388 20.34 -7.16 0.87
C THR A 388 19.33 -6.72 -0.21
N SER A 389 19.60 -5.64 -0.88
CA SER A 389 18.87 -5.19 -2.07
C SER A 389 19.66 -5.43 -3.37
N ASN A 390 20.87 -5.98 -3.25
CA ASN A 390 21.72 -6.19 -4.43
C ASN A 390 21.37 -7.53 -5.10
N LEU A 391 20.59 -7.44 -6.18
CA LEU A 391 20.19 -8.58 -7.00
C LEU A 391 21.06 -8.74 -8.26
N LYS A 392 22.13 -7.96 -8.41
CA LYS A 392 22.93 -7.92 -9.63
C LYS A 392 23.61 -9.25 -9.96
N GLU A 393 23.82 -10.10 -8.97
CA GLU A 393 24.43 -11.41 -9.11
C GLU A 393 23.42 -12.51 -9.47
N LEU A 394 22.11 -12.22 -9.35
CA LEU A 394 21.05 -13.16 -9.66
C LEU A 394 20.37 -12.80 -10.98
N THR A 395 20.32 -13.75 -11.90
CA THR A 395 19.68 -13.56 -13.20
C THR A 395 18.76 -14.73 -13.55
N GLY A 396 17.81 -14.50 -14.45
CA GLY A 396 16.98 -15.53 -15.04
C GLY A 396 16.24 -16.41 -14.03
N ALA A 397 16.31 -17.71 -14.23
CA ALA A 397 15.61 -18.71 -13.41
C ALA A 397 16.08 -18.72 -11.95
N VAL A 398 17.35 -18.40 -11.67
CA VAL A 398 17.88 -18.34 -10.29
C VAL A 398 17.19 -17.23 -9.50
N LEU A 399 17.05 -16.04 -10.09
CA LEU A 399 16.35 -14.93 -9.47
C LEU A 399 14.88 -15.29 -9.17
N HIS A 400 14.16 -15.86 -10.12
CA HIS A 400 12.75 -16.27 -9.94
C HIS A 400 12.58 -17.28 -8.81
N LYS A 401 13.43 -18.32 -8.77
CA LYS A 401 13.41 -19.33 -7.71
C LYS A 401 13.72 -18.70 -6.35
N THR A 402 14.73 -17.82 -6.29
CA THR A 402 15.09 -17.11 -5.05
C THR A 402 13.93 -16.25 -4.54
N VAL A 403 13.32 -15.45 -5.41
CA VAL A 403 12.15 -14.61 -5.04
C VAL A 403 11.00 -15.47 -4.55
N PHE A 404 10.73 -16.59 -5.22
CA PHE A 404 9.69 -17.53 -4.79
C PHE A 404 9.99 -18.08 -3.38
N ALA A 405 11.20 -18.58 -3.14
CA ALA A 405 11.61 -19.11 -1.82
C ALA A 405 11.43 -18.07 -0.70
N PHE A 406 11.83 -16.82 -0.96
CA PHE A 406 11.70 -15.73 0.02
C PHE A 406 10.23 -15.39 0.30
N LYS A 407 9.39 -15.24 -0.73
CA LYS A 407 7.98 -14.92 -0.53
C LYS A 407 7.22 -16.05 0.14
N MET A 408 7.52 -17.30 -0.17
CA MET A 408 6.94 -18.43 0.57
C MET A 408 7.30 -18.39 2.06
N ALA A 409 8.55 -18.04 2.37
CA ALA A 409 8.96 -17.87 3.76
C ALA A 409 8.25 -16.68 4.45
N TYR A 410 8.03 -15.58 3.75
CA TYR A 410 7.25 -14.45 4.29
C TYR A 410 5.82 -14.86 4.62
N ILE A 411 5.16 -15.61 3.73
CA ILE A 411 3.81 -16.11 3.96
C ILE A 411 3.79 -17.03 5.18
N VAL A 412 4.72 -17.98 5.27
CA VAL A 412 4.82 -18.90 6.42
C VAL A 412 4.95 -18.15 7.75
N GLU A 413 5.84 -17.14 7.81
CA GLU A 413 6.04 -16.36 9.04
C GLU A 413 4.84 -15.47 9.37
N LEU A 414 4.22 -14.85 8.35
CA LEU A 414 3.01 -14.07 8.53
C LEU A 414 1.86 -14.93 9.05
N GLU A 415 1.63 -16.10 8.46
CA GLU A 415 0.57 -17.01 8.89
C GLU A 415 0.77 -17.53 10.32
N LYS A 416 2.02 -17.82 10.71
CA LYS A 416 2.34 -18.17 12.10
C LYS A 416 1.98 -17.04 13.08
N HIS A 417 2.27 -15.81 12.69
CA HIS A 417 2.02 -14.62 13.53
C HIS A 417 0.54 -14.25 13.57
N LEU A 418 -0.10 -14.14 12.40
CA LEU A 418 -1.49 -13.71 12.25
C LEU A 418 -2.49 -14.81 12.61
N LYS A 419 -2.07 -16.07 12.57
CA LYS A 419 -2.90 -17.28 12.75
C LYS A 419 -4.06 -17.37 11.75
N ILE A 420 -3.87 -16.83 10.57
CA ILE A 420 -4.83 -16.90 9.44
C ILE A 420 -4.12 -17.41 8.21
N LYS A 421 -4.88 -17.95 7.24
CA LYS A 421 -4.35 -18.34 5.93
C LYS A 421 -4.45 -17.19 4.95
N LEU A 422 -3.34 -16.86 4.30
CA LEU A 422 -3.26 -15.81 3.30
C LEU A 422 -3.55 -16.38 1.89
N PRO A 423 -4.19 -15.63 0.99
CA PRO A 423 -4.25 -16.02 -0.40
C PRO A 423 -2.86 -15.91 -1.03
N ILE A 424 -2.56 -16.76 -2.02
CA ILE A 424 -1.32 -16.69 -2.81
C ILE A 424 -1.70 -16.36 -4.24
N ILE A 425 -1.32 -15.19 -4.72
CA ILE A 425 -1.71 -14.71 -6.05
C ILE A 425 -0.47 -14.61 -6.94
N LEU A 426 -0.43 -15.46 -7.97
CA LEU A 426 0.68 -15.56 -8.90
C LEU A 426 0.25 -15.05 -10.27
N ASP A 427 0.74 -13.89 -10.68
CA ASP A 427 0.51 -13.39 -12.04
C ASP A 427 1.69 -13.77 -12.93
N SER A 428 1.41 -14.60 -13.93
CA SER A 428 2.36 -15.08 -14.94
C SER A 428 3.63 -15.73 -14.35
N PRO A 429 3.50 -16.83 -13.55
CA PRO A 429 4.63 -17.45 -12.87
C PRO A 429 5.71 -18.00 -13.83
N ARG A 430 5.35 -18.27 -15.09
CA ARG A 430 6.29 -18.63 -16.13
C ARG A 430 6.73 -17.39 -16.90
N GLY A 431 7.75 -16.70 -16.39
CA GLY A 431 8.45 -15.64 -17.11
C GLY A 431 9.25 -16.21 -18.31
N LYS A 432 9.81 -15.33 -19.15
CA LYS A 432 10.51 -15.71 -20.39
C LYS A 432 11.70 -16.65 -20.21
N GLU A 433 12.26 -16.74 -18.99
CA GLU A 433 13.53 -17.42 -18.71
C GLU A 433 13.38 -18.62 -17.75
N VAL A 434 12.15 -18.98 -17.34
CA VAL A 434 11.93 -20.11 -16.43
C VAL A 434 11.42 -21.31 -17.23
N ASP A 435 12.18 -22.40 -17.21
CA ASP A 435 11.81 -23.66 -17.84
C ASP A 435 10.67 -24.37 -17.09
N GLN A 436 10.13 -25.41 -17.72
CA GLN A 436 8.99 -26.15 -17.18
C GLN A 436 9.35 -26.89 -15.88
N GLU A 437 10.55 -27.44 -15.78
CA GLU A 437 11.00 -28.20 -14.61
C GLU A 437 11.05 -27.31 -13.36
N ASN A 438 11.61 -26.10 -13.48
CA ASN A 438 11.65 -25.14 -12.38
C ASN A 438 10.25 -24.69 -11.94
N ILE A 439 9.32 -24.51 -12.86
CA ILE A 439 7.92 -24.21 -12.54
C ILE A 439 7.26 -25.39 -11.82
N GLU A 440 7.50 -26.61 -12.24
CA GLU A 440 6.94 -27.81 -11.59
C GLU A 440 7.43 -27.95 -10.15
N LEU A 441 8.71 -27.64 -9.87
CA LEU A 441 9.25 -27.60 -8.52
C LEU A 441 8.51 -26.57 -7.64
N MET A 442 8.30 -25.34 -8.14
CA MET A 442 7.56 -24.32 -7.43
C MET A 442 6.11 -24.76 -7.16
N MET A 443 5.43 -25.33 -8.15
CA MET A 443 4.05 -25.82 -8.00
C MET A 443 3.97 -26.98 -7.02
N ASN A 444 4.98 -27.85 -6.95
CA ASN A 444 5.02 -28.94 -5.97
C ASN A 444 5.17 -28.44 -4.53
N ILE A 445 5.95 -27.39 -4.29
CA ILE A 445 6.02 -26.73 -2.98
C ILE A 445 4.64 -26.17 -2.60
N LEU A 446 3.96 -25.47 -3.51
CA LEU A 446 2.62 -24.93 -3.27
C LEU A 446 1.61 -26.03 -2.92
N LYS A 447 1.60 -27.14 -3.68
CA LYS A 447 0.70 -28.28 -3.42
C LYS A 447 0.93 -28.94 -2.07
N ARG A 448 2.18 -29.02 -1.63
CA ARG A 448 2.55 -29.73 -0.41
C ARG A 448 2.36 -28.87 0.83
N ASP A 449 2.94 -27.66 0.83
CA ASP A 449 3.08 -26.82 2.03
C ASP A 449 1.97 -25.77 2.16
N PHE A 450 1.27 -25.42 1.06
CA PHE A 450 0.23 -24.39 1.01
C PHE A 450 -1.14 -24.92 0.58
N LYS A 451 -1.42 -26.21 0.86
CA LYS A 451 -2.69 -26.86 0.50
C LYS A 451 -3.94 -26.27 1.18
N GLU A 452 -3.76 -25.58 2.31
CA GLU A 452 -4.84 -24.89 3.04
C GLU A 452 -5.01 -23.42 2.57
N ASN A 453 -4.11 -22.94 1.73
CA ASN A 453 -4.18 -21.59 1.17
C ASN A 453 -4.99 -21.60 -0.12
N GLN A 454 -5.73 -20.53 -0.35
CA GLN A 454 -6.28 -20.30 -1.67
C GLN A 454 -5.18 -19.78 -2.60
N ILE A 455 -4.96 -20.49 -3.69
CA ILE A 455 -3.96 -20.15 -4.70
C ILE A 455 -4.67 -19.66 -5.94
N VAL A 456 -4.33 -18.46 -6.42
CA VAL A 456 -4.87 -17.88 -7.66
C VAL A 456 -3.71 -17.69 -8.64
N ILE A 457 -3.75 -18.40 -9.77
CA ILE A 457 -2.71 -18.36 -10.79
C ILE A 457 -3.29 -17.77 -12.06
N ALA A 458 -2.73 -16.67 -12.55
CA ALA A 458 -3.06 -16.12 -13.86
C ALA A 458 -2.00 -16.57 -14.89
N SER A 459 -2.37 -17.41 -15.87
CA SER A 459 -1.41 -17.99 -16.80
C SER A 459 -2.02 -18.36 -18.16
N ILE A 460 -1.14 -18.52 -19.15
CA ILE A 460 -1.44 -19.17 -20.44
C ILE A 460 -1.08 -20.67 -20.42
N TYR A 461 -0.53 -21.14 -19.32
CA TYR A 461 -0.16 -22.53 -19.12
C TYR A 461 -1.06 -23.17 -18.10
N ARG A 462 -1.34 -24.46 -18.23
CA ARG A 462 -2.05 -25.25 -17.24
C ARG A 462 -1.07 -25.89 -16.27
N TYR A 463 -1.47 -25.94 -15.01
CA TYR A 463 -0.71 -26.56 -13.93
C TYR A 463 -1.52 -27.69 -13.31
N SER A 464 -0.85 -28.76 -12.95
CA SER A 464 -1.51 -29.92 -12.32
C SER A 464 -1.64 -29.66 -10.82
N PHE A 465 -2.86 -29.44 -10.31
CA PHE A 465 -3.22 -29.45 -8.91
C PHE A 465 -4.27 -30.54 -8.65
N PRO A 466 -4.37 -31.11 -7.43
CA PRO A 466 -5.37 -32.15 -7.13
C PRO A 466 -6.79 -31.67 -7.43
N GLU A 467 -7.10 -30.44 -7.05
CA GLU A 467 -8.38 -29.76 -7.29
C GLU A 467 -8.10 -28.36 -7.81
N ILE A 468 -8.28 -28.16 -9.10
CA ILE A 468 -8.09 -26.85 -9.73
C ILE A 468 -9.39 -26.35 -10.32
N HIS A 469 -9.78 -25.15 -9.92
CA HIS A 469 -10.91 -24.44 -10.51
C HIS A 469 -10.42 -23.59 -11.68
N GLU A 470 -10.77 -23.96 -12.93
CA GLU A 470 -10.36 -23.22 -14.11
C GLU A 470 -11.36 -22.12 -14.45
N ILE A 471 -10.87 -20.86 -14.46
CA ILE A 471 -11.59 -19.67 -14.87
C ILE A 471 -11.11 -19.31 -16.28
N LYS A 472 -11.84 -19.77 -17.30
CA LYS A 472 -11.46 -19.57 -18.70
C LYS A 472 -11.88 -18.21 -19.22
N LEU A 473 -10.92 -17.44 -19.76
CA LEU A 473 -11.15 -16.17 -20.44
C LEU A 473 -11.00 -16.39 -21.95
N GLU A 474 -12.13 -16.55 -22.66
CA GLU A 474 -12.14 -16.80 -24.13
C GLU A 474 -11.99 -15.53 -24.94
N LYS A 475 -12.55 -14.41 -24.42
CA LYS A 475 -12.48 -13.06 -24.99
C LYS A 475 -11.87 -12.10 -23.96
N ASN A 476 -11.84 -10.80 -24.29
CA ASN A 476 -11.45 -9.82 -23.28
C ASN A 476 -12.37 -9.90 -22.05
N LEU A 477 -11.83 -9.57 -20.89
CA LEU A 477 -12.51 -9.74 -19.59
C LEU A 477 -13.92 -9.11 -19.55
N LEU A 478 -14.13 -7.98 -20.23
CA LEU A 478 -15.34 -7.20 -20.21
C LEU A 478 -16.07 -7.14 -21.59
N ASP A 479 -15.87 -8.11 -22.47
CA ASP A 479 -16.50 -8.13 -23.81
C ASP A 479 -17.91 -8.77 -23.84
N GLN A 480 -18.48 -9.19 -22.70
CA GLN A 480 -19.82 -9.77 -22.66
C GLN A 480 -20.83 -8.67 -22.37
N MET A 481 -21.64 -8.31 -23.36
CA MET A 481 -22.85 -7.49 -23.15
C MET A 481 -23.81 -8.19 -22.21
N VAL A 482 -24.41 -7.43 -21.32
CA VAL A 482 -25.58 -7.85 -20.54
C VAL A 482 -26.71 -8.13 -21.55
N MET A 483 -26.98 -9.38 -21.85
CA MET A 483 -28.28 -9.75 -22.40
C MET A 483 -29.27 -9.64 -21.25
N ASN A 484 -30.13 -8.62 -21.28
CA ASN A 484 -31.26 -8.52 -20.37
C ASN A 484 -32.03 -9.83 -20.40
N LYS A 485 -31.91 -10.63 -19.34
CA LYS A 485 -32.88 -11.66 -19.02
C LYS A 485 -34.06 -11.00 -18.30
N GLU A 486 -34.74 -10.10 -19.03
CA GLU A 486 -36.13 -9.78 -18.78
C GLU A 486 -36.96 -10.58 -19.80
N ASN A 487 -37.81 -11.43 -19.31
CA ASN A 487 -38.81 -12.32 -19.93
C ASN A 487 -38.43 -13.81 -20.04
N SER A 488 -38.64 -14.50 -18.97
CA SER A 488 -39.53 -15.68 -18.94
C SER A 488 -39.77 -16.13 -17.49
#